data_6000161af721d27ebd8405e0f1e378c5
#
_entry.id   6000161af721d27ebd8405e0f1e378c5
#
_cell.length_a   1.000
_cell.length_b   1.000
_cell.length_c   1.000
_cell.angle_alpha   90.00
_cell.angle_beta   90.00
_cell.angle_gamma   90.00
#
_symmetry.space_group_name_H-M   'P 1'
#
loop_
_entity.id
_entity.type
_entity.pdbx_description
1 polymer ?
#
loop_
_entity_poly.entity_id
_entity_poly.type
_entity_poly.pdbx_seq_one_letter_code
_entity_poly.pdbx_strand_id
1 'polypeptide(L)'
;MNYCMSDMYDIGHGVNGGYAVPPGGEYCMYGGEGPGFTHCEPQPLHHHPPSMEQAWPPSQPYGCPFNGANPVFKSELCSMEVPLSHYHQPDYYSDGRPDLSQMQWMQGPHRKGYIPSYLDKDELCVVCGDKATGYHYRCITCEGCKGFFRRTIQKNLNPTYACKYEGKCVIDKVTRNQCQECRFKKCIAVGMATDLVLDDSKRLAKRKLIEENRERRRREEMQKTVWDRPEPTQEEWELIRVVTEAHMATNAQGNHWKQKRKFLPEDIGSAPIVNAPEGSKVDIEAFSQFTKIITPAITRVVDFAKKLPMFCELPCEDQIILLKGCCMEIMSLRAAVRYDPESETLTLNGEMAVTRGQLKNGGLGVVSDAIFDLGVSLSSFNLDDSEVALLQAVILLSSDRPGLTSVERIERCQEEFLLAFEHYINYRKHKVAHFWPKLLMKVTDLRMIGACHASRFLHMKVECPTELFPPLFLEVFED
;
A
#
# COMPACT_ATOMS: atom_id res chain seq x y z
N MET A 1 34.69 25.48 -8.45
CA MET A 1 33.37 25.19 -7.88
C MET A 1 33.32 23.96 -6.98
N ASN A 2 34.43 23.59 -6.40
CA ASN A 2 34.52 22.42 -5.50
C ASN A 2 34.68 22.79 -4.02
N TYR A 3 34.58 24.07 -3.69
CA TYR A 3 34.93 24.58 -2.35
C TYR A 3 33.81 24.46 -1.30
N CYS A 4 32.57 24.55 -1.66
CA CYS A 4 31.48 24.61 -0.68
C CYS A 4 31.18 23.31 0.06
N MET A 5 31.61 22.17 -0.51
CA MET A 5 31.35 20.86 0.14
C MET A 5 32.57 20.34 0.93
N SER A 6 33.78 20.90 0.72
CA SER A 6 34.95 20.58 1.55
C SER A 6 34.82 21.13 2.96
N ASP A 7 34.15 22.28 3.12
CA ASP A 7 34.00 22.94 4.41
C ASP A 7 33.10 22.16 5.37
N MET A 8 32.14 21.40 4.80
CA MET A 8 31.27 20.50 5.58
C MET A 8 32.02 19.27 6.14
N TYR A 9 33.15 18.88 5.53
CA TYR A 9 33.98 17.76 6.02
C TYR A 9 35.07 18.19 7.02
N ASP A 10 35.57 19.41 6.93
CA ASP A 10 36.65 19.89 7.78
C ASP A 10 36.23 20.10 9.27
N ILE A 11 34.94 20.26 9.50
CA ILE A 11 34.40 20.42 10.85
C ILE A 11 34.44 19.09 11.66
N GLY A 12 34.50 17.93 10.97
CA GLY A 12 34.50 16.62 11.61
C GLY A 12 35.88 16.02 11.97
N HIS A 13 36.99 16.64 11.54
CA HIS A 13 38.36 16.09 11.73
C HIS A 13 39.26 16.86 12.70
N GLY A 14 38.76 17.82 13.42
CA GLY A 14 39.53 18.66 14.28
C GLY A 14 39.61 18.24 15.75
N VAL A 15 39.88 17.02 16.14
CA VAL A 15 40.53 16.67 17.42
C VAL A 15 41.09 15.24 17.37
N ASN A 16 42.31 15.06 16.90
CA ASN A 16 43.18 13.98 17.38
C ASN A 16 44.59 14.51 17.55
N GLY A 17 44.84 14.96 18.77
CA GLY A 17 46.18 15.28 19.26
C GLY A 17 47.00 14.01 19.32
N GLY A 18 48.09 14.04 18.56
CA GLY A 18 49.03 12.94 18.50
C GLY A 18 49.75 12.65 19.81
N TYR A 19 49.89 11.39 20.12
CA TYR A 19 51.01 10.87 20.88
C TYR A 19 51.75 9.84 20.05
N ALA A 20 53.02 10.18 19.80
CA ALA A 20 53.99 9.31 19.19
C ALA A 20 54.35 8.14 20.11
N VAL A 21 54.40 6.93 19.58
CA VAL A 21 55.02 5.78 20.23
C VAL A 21 56.22 5.35 19.36
N PRO A 22 57.41 5.19 19.96
CA PRO A 22 58.60 4.73 19.22
C PRO A 22 58.60 3.21 19.00
N PRO A 23 59.42 2.71 18.03
CA PRO A 23 59.42 1.30 17.63
C PRO A 23 60.47 0.50 18.43
N GLY A 24 60.20 -0.80 18.59
CA GLY A 24 61.24 -1.75 18.92
C GLY A 24 60.86 -2.86 19.88
N GLY A 25 61.04 -4.11 19.48
CA GLY A 25 61.16 -5.24 20.40
C GLY A 25 60.60 -6.54 19.90
N GLU A 26 61.46 -7.28 19.23
CA GLU A 26 61.31 -8.69 18.85
C GLU A 26 61.41 -9.65 20.07
N TYR A 27 61.02 -10.93 19.76
CA TYR A 27 61.35 -12.19 20.46
C TYR A 27 60.42 -12.63 21.59
N CYS A 28 60.02 -13.85 21.77
CA CYS A 28 60.47 -15.21 21.40
C CYS A 28 59.36 -16.22 21.73
N MET A 29 59.42 -17.33 21.06
CA MET A 29 58.79 -18.62 21.31
C MET A 29 59.07 -19.20 22.71
N TYR A 30 58.16 -20.10 23.14
CA TYR A 30 58.32 -21.42 23.81
C TYR A 30 56.90 -21.83 24.25
N GLY A 31 56.29 -22.95 23.95
CA GLY A 31 56.75 -24.33 23.95
C GLY A 31 56.39 -25.00 25.29
N GLY A 32 55.43 -25.94 25.27
CA GLY A 32 55.11 -26.73 26.45
C GLY A 32 53.90 -27.62 26.30
N GLU A 33 54.13 -28.82 26.05
CA GLU A 33 53.39 -30.08 25.92
C GLU A 33 52.31 -30.39 26.93
N GLY A 34 51.37 -31.23 26.51
CA GLY A 34 50.22 -31.87 27.12
C GLY A 34 50.48 -32.82 28.29
N PRO A 35 49.69 -33.80 28.67
CA PRO A 35 48.91 -34.76 27.88
C PRO A 35 47.50 -35.02 28.44
N GLY A 36 46.52 -35.54 27.74
CA GLY A 36 46.31 -36.93 27.41
C GLY A 36 44.96 -37.49 27.86
N PHE A 37 44.29 -38.24 26.97
CA PHE A 37 43.24 -39.27 27.19
C PHE A 37 41.85 -38.82 27.62
N THR A 38 40.72 -39.26 27.03
CA THR A 38 40.34 -40.55 26.47
C THR A 38 39.09 -40.42 25.59
N HIS A 39 39.08 -41.23 24.55
CA HIS A 39 37.95 -41.69 23.75
C HIS A 39 36.73 -42.08 24.57
N CYS A 40 35.54 -41.83 24.04
CA CYS A 40 34.41 -42.76 23.98
C CYS A 40 33.36 -42.22 23.02
N GLU A 41 33.32 -42.75 21.80
CA GLU A 41 32.07 -42.92 21.05
C GLU A 41 31.29 -44.08 21.68
N PRO A 42 29.98 -44.11 21.64
CA PRO A 42 29.29 -45.19 20.94
C PRO A 42 28.18 -44.77 20.01
N GLN A 43 28.08 -45.55 18.98
CA GLN A 43 27.13 -45.60 17.89
C GLN A 43 25.72 -46.11 18.30
N PRO A 44 24.79 -46.29 17.36
CA PRO A 44 23.39 -45.80 17.48
C PRO A 44 22.39 -46.91 17.78
N LEU A 45 21.26 -46.54 18.29
CA LEU A 45 20.08 -47.45 18.40
C LEU A 45 18.97 -46.98 17.48
N HIS A 46 18.69 -47.81 16.50
CA HIS A 46 17.54 -47.86 15.65
C HIS A 46 16.24 -48.07 16.45
N HIS A 47 15.23 -47.29 16.21
CA HIS A 47 13.85 -47.77 16.23
C HIS A 47 13.06 -47.09 15.11
N HIS A 48 12.62 -47.92 14.17
CA HIS A 48 11.68 -47.59 13.10
C HIS A 48 10.23 -47.69 13.60
N PRO A 49 9.32 -47.01 12.90
CA PRO A 49 7.91 -46.84 13.27
C PRO A 49 7.01 -47.95 12.70
N PRO A 50 5.74 -48.02 13.01
CA PRO A 50 4.79 -48.70 12.16
C PRO A 50 4.08 -47.72 11.22
N SER A 51 4.20 -48.07 9.95
CA SER A 51 3.46 -47.58 8.80
C SER A 51 1.97 -47.96 8.91
N MET A 52 1.10 -47.01 8.49
CA MET A 52 -0.19 -47.36 7.92
C MET A 52 -0.41 -46.56 6.64
N GLU A 53 -0.10 -47.23 5.53
CA GLU A 53 -0.59 -46.93 4.22
C GLU A 53 -2.08 -47.20 4.14
N GLN A 54 -2.84 -46.22 3.64
CA GLN A 54 -4.06 -46.52 2.90
C GLN A 54 -3.97 -45.86 1.54
N ALA A 55 -3.59 -46.69 0.59
CA ALA A 55 -3.61 -46.41 -0.84
C ALA A 55 -5.06 -46.37 -1.37
N TRP A 56 -5.34 -45.38 -2.19
CA TRP A 56 -6.47 -45.39 -3.11
C TRP A 56 -5.99 -45.80 -4.50
N PRO A 57 -6.72 -46.70 -5.20
CA PRO A 57 -6.28 -47.20 -6.50
C PRO A 57 -6.69 -46.27 -7.64
N PRO A 58 -5.96 -46.30 -8.77
CA PRO A 58 -6.27 -45.50 -9.95
C PRO A 58 -7.36 -46.15 -10.80
N SER A 59 -8.35 -45.36 -11.18
CA SER A 59 -9.34 -45.75 -12.21
C SER A 59 -8.81 -45.44 -13.59
N GLN A 60 -8.67 -46.48 -14.41
CA GLN A 60 -8.50 -46.41 -15.86
C GLN A 60 -9.83 -46.63 -16.58
N PRO A 61 -9.89 -46.33 -17.87
CA PRO A 61 -11.09 -45.88 -18.59
C PRO A 61 -11.84 -47.04 -19.27
N TYR A 62 -13.15 -46.93 -19.33
CA TYR A 62 -13.91 -47.78 -20.23
C TYR A 62 -14.73 -46.94 -21.25
N GLY A 63 -14.56 -47.32 -22.48
CA GLY A 63 -15.17 -46.76 -23.66
C GLY A 63 -16.67 -47.07 -23.80
N CYS A 64 -17.25 -46.28 -24.67
CA CYS A 64 -18.60 -46.42 -25.25
C CYS A 64 -18.85 -47.81 -25.88
N PRO A 65 -20.11 -48.25 -26.12
CA PRO A 65 -20.93 -47.60 -27.13
C PRO A 65 -22.51 -47.72 -27.02
N PHE A 66 -23.16 -46.95 -27.82
CA PHE A 66 -24.42 -47.16 -28.56
C PHE A 66 -25.79 -46.71 -28.03
N ASN A 67 -26.32 -45.75 -28.81
CA ASN A 67 -27.64 -45.60 -29.42
C ASN A 67 -28.89 -45.37 -28.59
N GLY A 68 -29.55 -44.30 -28.96
CA GLY A 68 -31.00 -44.18 -28.84
C GLY A 68 -31.51 -42.75 -28.83
N ALA A 69 -31.78 -42.24 -30.04
CA ALA A 69 -32.85 -41.30 -30.42
C ALA A 69 -33.29 -40.14 -29.51
N ASN A 70 -33.02 -38.95 -30.02
CA ASN A 70 -33.68 -37.62 -29.98
C ASN A 70 -35.13 -37.55 -29.43
N PRO A 71 -35.59 -36.37 -28.87
CA PRO A 71 -35.62 -35.15 -29.69
C PRO A 71 -35.23 -33.81 -28.96
N VAL A 72 -34.56 -33.03 -29.74
CA VAL A 72 -34.53 -31.57 -29.88
C VAL A 72 -35.48 -30.77 -29.00
N PHE A 73 -34.88 -29.97 -28.08
CA PHE A 73 -35.39 -28.65 -27.77
C PHE A 73 -34.21 -27.64 -27.82
N LYS A 74 -34.10 -27.02 -28.99
CA LYS A 74 -33.35 -25.78 -29.21
C LYS A 74 -33.99 -24.69 -28.37
N SER A 75 -33.29 -24.16 -27.40
CA SER A 75 -33.52 -22.81 -26.92
C SER A 75 -32.43 -21.92 -27.51
N GLU A 76 -32.74 -21.37 -28.67
CA GLU A 76 -32.01 -20.23 -29.21
C GLU A 76 -32.20 -19.05 -28.28
N LEU A 77 -31.16 -18.68 -27.55
CA LEU A 77 -31.05 -17.37 -26.94
C LEU A 77 -30.10 -16.56 -27.81
N CYS A 78 -30.72 -15.72 -28.63
CA CYS A 78 -30.14 -14.72 -29.49
C CYS A 78 -28.89 -14.07 -28.92
N SER A 79 -27.77 -14.31 -29.57
CA SER A 79 -26.67 -13.39 -29.69
C SER A 79 -27.04 -12.34 -30.71
N MET A 80 -27.48 -11.18 -30.29
CA MET A 80 -27.53 -10.02 -31.19
C MET A 80 -26.23 -9.25 -30.97
N GLU A 81 -25.26 -9.48 -31.84
CA GLU A 81 -24.18 -8.55 -32.12
C GLU A 81 -24.76 -7.37 -32.90
N VAL A 82 -24.62 -6.18 -32.33
CA VAL A 82 -24.93 -4.94 -33.03
C VAL A 82 -23.61 -4.34 -33.51
N PRO A 83 -23.47 -4.03 -34.81
CA PRO A 83 -22.24 -3.47 -35.38
C PRO A 83 -22.01 -2.04 -34.91
N LEU A 84 -20.75 -1.75 -34.56
CA LEU A 84 -20.24 -0.40 -34.37
C LEU A 84 -20.28 0.34 -35.73
N SER A 85 -21.18 1.26 -35.90
CA SER A 85 -21.09 2.27 -36.95
C SER A 85 -20.65 3.61 -36.37
N HIS A 86 -19.62 4.13 -37.00
CA HIS A 86 -19.04 5.47 -36.90
C HIS A 86 -19.97 6.56 -36.37
N TYR A 87 -19.49 7.31 -35.35
CA TYR A 87 -19.89 8.68 -35.14
C TYR A 87 -18.69 9.59 -35.21
N HIS A 88 -18.73 10.49 -36.18
CA HIS A 88 -17.84 11.62 -36.38
C HIS A 88 -17.85 12.56 -35.17
N GLN A 89 -16.67 12.96 -34.80
CA GLN A 89 -16.38 14.06 -33.88
C GLN A 89 -16.46 15.39 -34.65
N PRO A 90 -17.07 16.42 -34.12
CA PRO A 90 -16.73 17.78 -34.52
C PRO A 90 -15.89 18.47 -33.46
N ASP A 91 -14.75 18.98 -33.91
CA ASP A 91 -13.91 19.93 -33.23
C ASP A 91 -14.66 21.21 -32.88
N TYR A 92 -14.55 21.68 -31.63
CA TYR A 92 -14.69 23.10 -31.30
C TYR A 92 -13.75 23.48 -30.18
N TYR A 93 -12.73 24.27 -30.56
CA TYR A 93 -11.96 25.10 -29.66
C TYR A 93 -12.85 26.20 -29.08
N SER A 94 -12.84 26.40 -27.78
CA SER A 94 -12.94 27.74 -27.21
C SER A 94 -12.59 27.72 -25.70
N ASP A 95 -11.67 28.60 -25.43
CA ASP A 95 -11.13 29.09 -24.17
C ASP A 95 -12.21 29.49 -23.17
N GLY A 96 -12.02 29.12 -21.88
CA GLY A 96 -12.91 29.58 -20.81
C GLY A 96 -12.69 28.83 -19.48
N ARG A 97 -11.80 29.34 -18.64
CA ARG A 97 -11.66 28.90 -17.24
C ARG A 97 -12.96 29.21 -16.46
N PRO A 98 -13.54 28.28 -15.74
CA PRO A 98 -14.58 28.60 -14.76
C PRO A 98 -13.97 28.81 -13.36
N ASP A 99 -14.40 29.92 -12.78
CA ASP A 99 -14.19 30.40 -11.42
C ASP A 99 -14.64 29.39 -10.34
N LEU A 100 -13.75 29.07 -9.40
CA LEU A 100 -13.90 28.06 -8.35
C LEU A 100 -14.58 28.57 -7.07
N SER A 101 -15.37 29.66 -7.13
CA SER A 101 -15.92 30.30 -5.92
C SER A 101 -17.38 29.94 -5.55
N GLN A 102 -18.03 28.98 -6.23
CA GLN A 102 -19.42 28.58 -5.87
C GLN A 102 -19.61 27.07 -5.83
N MET A 103 -18.94 26.35 -4.91
CA MET A 103 -19.36 25.01 -4.51
C MET A 103 -20.36 25.08 -3.37
N GLN A 104 -21.62 25.31 -3.72
CA GLN A 104 -22.75 25.10 -2.84
C GLN A 104 -23.05 23.59 -2.78
N TRP A 105 -23.05 23.02 -1.58
CA TRP A 105 -23.37 21.63 -1.30
C TRP A 105 -24.78 21.27 -1.78
N MET A 106 -24.89 20.75 -3.01
CA MET A 106 -26.14 20.18 -3.49
C MET A 106 -26.22 18.71 -3.07
N GLN A 107 -27.28 18.42 -2.32
CA GLN A 107 -27.76 17.05 -2.06
C GLN A 107 -27.83 16.28 -3.38
N GLY A 108 -27.27 15.06 -3.38
CA GLY A 108 -27.15 14.23 -4.58
C GLY A 108 -28.50 13.99 -5.27
N PRO A 109 -28.54 13.98 -6.60
CA PRO A 109 -29.78 13.77 -7.34
C PRO A 109 -30.35 12.39 -7.04
N HIS A 110 -31.60 12.34 -6.63
CA HIS A 110 -32.43 11.13 -6.66
C HIS A 110 -32.21 10.45 -8.02
N ARG A 111 -31.70 9.20 -8.03
CA ARG A 111 -31.56 8.39 -9.23
C ARG A 111 -32.92 8.35 -9.93
N LYS A 112 -33.09 9.10 -11.01
CA LYS A 112 -34.22 8.93 -11.91
C LYS A 112 -34.18 7.46 -12.38
N GLY A 113 -35.22 6.70 -12.04
CA GLY A 113 -35.31 5.27 -12.38
C GLY A 113 -35.06 5.10 -13.87
N TYR A 114 -34.16 4.19 -14.23
CA TYR A 114 -33.92 3.78 -15.61
C TYR A 114 -35.23 3.25 -16.18
N ILE A 115 -35.75 3.90 -17.22
CA ILE A 115 -36.91 3.42 -18.02
C ILE A 115 -36.30 2.60 -19.16
N PRO A 116 -36.62 1.29 -19.26
CA PRO A 116 -36.13 0.48 -20.37
C PRO A 116 -36.59 1.04 -21.71
N SER A 117 -35.79 0.95 -22.75
CA SER A 117 -36.01 1.53 -24.05
C SER A 117 -37.26 0.95 -24.78
N TYR A 118 -37.75 -0.21 -24.34
CA TYR A 118 -38.95 -0.87 -24.88
C TYR A 118 -40.24 -0.43 -24.17
N LEU A 119 -40.18 0.46 -23.18
CA LEU A 119 -41.35 0.90 -22.43
C LEU A 119 -41.66 2.35 -22.78
N ASP A 120 -42.89 2.62 -23.23
CA ASP A 120 -43.33 3.98 -23.44
C ASP A 120 -43.45 4.74 -22.11
N LYS A 121 -43.18 6.05 -22.15
CA LYS A 121 -43.17 6.87 -20.94
C LYS A 121 -44.49 6.90 -20.16
N ASP A 122 -45.60 6.63 -20.85
CA ASP A 122 -46.94 6.72 -20.29
C ASP A 122 -47.63 5.36 -20.17
N GLU A 123 -46.86 4.26 -20.33
CA GLU A 123 -47.43 2.91 -20.26
C GLU A 123 -47.91 2.57 -18.84
N LEU A 124 -49.10 1.99 -18.73
CA LEU A 124 -49.79 1.72 -17.49
C LEU A 124 -49.69 0.23 -17.09
N CYS A 125 -49.66 -0.01 -15.80
CA CYS A 125 -49.73 -1.33 -15.21
C CYS A 125 -51.05 -2.03 -15.57
N VAL A 126 -50.98 -3.16 -16.23
CA VAL A 126 -52.18 -3.93 -16.64
C VAL A 126 -52.99 -4.47 -15.47
N VAL A 127 -52.42 -4.49 -14.26
CA VAL A 127 -53.11 -4.93 -13.06
C VAL A 127 -53.89 -3.78 -12.39
N CYS A 128 -53.26 -2.60 -12.21
CA CYS A 128 -53.80 -1.54 -11.37
C CYS A 128 -53.83 -0.15 -12.02
N GLY A 129 -53.46 0.01 -13.28
CA GLY A 129 -53.46 1.29 -13.97
C GLY A 129 -52.45 2.32 -13.46
N ASP A 130 -51.59 1.97 -12.52
CA ASP A 130 -50.45 2.86 -12.06
C ASP A 130 -49.34 2.89 -13.12
N LYS A 131 -48.46 3.86 -13.07
CA LYS A 131 -47.34 3.95 -14.00
C LYS A 131 -46.50 2.66 -13.99
N ALA A 132 -46.32 2.04 -15.14
CA ALA A 132 -45.54 0.82 -15.28
C ALA A 132 -44.03 1.12 -15.10
N THR A 133 -43.27 0.14 -14.61
CA THR A 133 -41.81 0.23 -14.46
C THR A 133 -41.06 -0.75 -15.35
N GLY A 134 -41.80 -1.64 -16.04
CA GLY A 134 -41.21 -2.58 -16.97
C GLY A 134 -42.03 -3.85 -17.13
N TYR A 135 -41.49 -4.78 -17.95
CA TYR A 135 -42.05 -6.09 -18.20
C TYR A 135 -41.63 -7.09 -17.10
N HIS A 136 -42.61 -7.49 -16.29
CA HIS A 136 -42.39 -8.35 -15.13
C HIS A 136 -43.31 -9.57 -15.17
N TYR A 137 -42.78 -10.75 -15.06
CA TYR A 137 -43.53 -12.01 -15.06
C TYR A 137 -44.52 -12.10 -16.25
N ARG A 138 -44.06 -11.81 -17.46
CA ARG A 138 -44.81 -11.76 -18.73
C ARG A 138 -45.82 -10.60 -18.90
N CYS A 139 -45.85 -9.63 -17.97
CA CYS A 139 -46.78 -8.51 -18.04
C CYS A 139 -46.11 -7.18 -17.76
N ILE A 140 -46.62 -6.13 -18.40
CA ILE A 140 -46.21 -4.74 -18.09
C ILE A 140 -46.86 -4.32 -16.78
N THR A 141 -46.03 -4.10 -15.74
CA THR A 141 -46.52 -3.83 -14.41
C THR A 141 -45.72 -2.79 -13.66
N CYS A 142 -46.33 -2.17 -12.65
CA CYS A 142 -45.66 -1.29 -11.70
C CYS A 142 -44.88 -2.11 -10.62
N GLU A 143 -43.90 -1.51 -9.96
CA GLU A 143 -43.16 -2.15 -8.86
C GLU A 143 -44.06 -2.72 -7.75
N GLY A 144 -45.17 -2.02 -7.46
CA GLY A 144 -46.13 -2.46 -6.45
C GLY A 144 -46.80 -3.78 -6.78
N CYS A 145 -47.23 -3.98 -8.03
CA CYS A 145 -47.85 -5.25 -8.47
C CYS A 145 -46.83 -6.35 -8.72
N LYS A 146 -45.65 -6.03 -9.26
CA LYS A 146 -44.49 -6.94 -9.33
C LYS A 146 -44.12 -7.49 -7.95
N GLY A 147 -43.91 -6.58 -7.00
CA GLY A 147 -43.51 -6.94 -5.63
C GLY A 147 -44.57 -7.72 -4.87
N PHE A 148 -45.84 -7.38 -5.04
CA PHE A 148 -46.98 -8.11 -4.47
C PHE A 148 -47.02 -9.54 -5.03
N PHE A 149 -47.04 -9.71 -6.32
CA PHE A 149 -47.09 -11.02 -6.98
C PHE A 149 -45.94 -11.92 -6.56
N ARG A 150 -44.69 -11.39 -6.59
CA ARG A 150 -43.52 -12.14 -6.12
C ARG A 150 -43.66 -12.64 -4.69
N ARG A 151 -44.05 -11.77 -3.74
CA ARG A 151 -44.19 -12.15 -2.32
C ARG A 151 -45.30 -13.17 -2.13
N THR A 152 -46.40 -13.04 -2.82
CA THR A 152 -47.53 -13.97 -2.77
C THR A 152 -47.11 -15.38 -3.17
N ILE A 153 -46.36 -15.52 -4.27
CA ILE A 153 -45.87 -16.83 -4.73
C ILE A 153 -44.77 -17.38 -3.82
N GLN A 154 -43.73 -16.56 -3.51
CA GLN A 154 -42.60 -17.02 -2.70
C GLN A 154 -42.99 -17.49 -1.30
N LYS A 155 -43.98 -16.85 -0.69
CA LYS A 155 -44.45 -17.19 0.66
C LYS A 155 -45.70 -18.04 0.66
N ASN A 156 -46.16 -18.51 -0.52
CA ASN A 156 -47.41 -19.27 -0.68
C ASN A 156 -48.61 -18.63 0.05
N LEU A 157 -48.79 -17.31 -0.11
CA LEU A 157 -49.81 -16.55 0.61
C LEU A 157 -51.17 -16.59 -0.04
N ASN A 158 -51.28 -16.99 -1.30
CA ASN A 158 -52.54 -17.02 -2.03
C ASN A 158 -53.64 -17.86 -1.36
N PRO A 159 -53.40 -19.01 -0.71
CA PRO A 159 -54.44 -19.75 -0.02
C PRO A 159 -55.00 -19.05 1.22
N THR A 160 -54.23 -18.07 1.81
CA THR A 160 -54.65 -17.34 2.99
C THR A 160 -55.47 -16.09 2.69
N TYR A 161 -55.53 -15.71 1.39
CA TYR A 161 -56.30 -14.51 1.00
C TYR A 161 -57.75 -14.82 0.88
N ALA A 162 -58.61 -14.00 1.51
CA ALA A 162 -60.03 -14.11 1.43
C ALA A 162 -60.64 -12.73 1.12
N CYS A 163 -61.55 -12.68 0.14
CA CYS A 163 -62.28 -11.47 -0.16
C CYS A 163 -63.44 -11.28 0.82
N LYS A 164 -63.48 -10.12 1.42
CA LYS A 164 -64.57 -9.75 2.36
C LYS A 164 -65.85 -9.30 1.67
N TYR A 165 -65.79 -9.24 0.31
CA TYR A 165 -66.88 -8.82 -0.57
C TYR A 165 -67.21 -9.95 -1.56
N GLU A 166 -67.94 -9.67 -2.61
CA GLU A 166 -68.41 -10.66 -3.62
C GLU A 166 -67.36 -11.16 -4.59
N GLY A 167 -66.03 -10.96 -4.32
CA GLY A 167 -64.95 -11.43 -5.20
C GLY A 167 -64.76 -10.58 -6.45
N LYS A 168 -65.43 -9.45 -6.60
CA LYS A 168 -65.37 -8.55 -7.78
C LYS A 168 -64.81 -7.16 -7.44
N CYS A 169 -63.88 -7.05 -6.50
CA CYS A 169 -63.31 -5.77 -6.13
C CYS A 169 -62.58 -5.09 -7.28
N VAL A 170 -62.79 -3.78 -7.42
CA VAL A 170 -62.05 -2.96 -8.39
C VAL A 170 -60.61 -2.83 -7.87
N ILE A 171 -59.64 -3.12 -8.76
CA ILE A 171 -58.20 -3.05 -8.47
C ILE A 171 -57.61 -1.95 -9.34
N ASP A 172 -57.39 -0.81 -8.73
CA ASP A 172 -56.72 0.38 -9.28
C ASP A 172 -55.55 0.83 -8.41
N LYS A 173 -54.93 1.93 -8.73
CA LYS A 173 -53.81 2.51 -7.99
C LYS A 173 -54.13 2.75 -6.51
N VAL A 174 -55.37 3.16 -6.18
CA VAL A 174 -55.77 3.51 -4.82
C VAL A 174 -56.26 2.28 -4.04
N THR A 175 -57.07 1.42 -4.70
CA THR A 175 -57.80 0.32 -4.06
C THR A 175 -57.02 -0.99 -4.03
N ARG A 176 -55.93 -1.12 -4.79
CA ARG A 176 -55.15 -2.37 -4.96
C ARG A 176 -54.67 -3.04 -3.66
N ASN A 177 -54.57 -2.28 -2.56
CA ASN A 177 -54.14 -2.81 -1.26
C ASN A 177 -55.31 -3.24 -0.36
N GLN A 178 -56.55 -2.98 -0.75
CA GLN A 178 -57.73 -3.26 0.08
C GLN A 178 -58.14 -4.75 -0.01
N CYS A 179 -58.04 -5.38 -1.18
CA CYS A 179 -58.35 -6.80 -1.35
C CYS A 179 -57.22 -7.55 -2.01
N GLN A 180 -56.50 -8.39 -1.25
CA GLN A 180 -55.36 -9.14 -1.72
C GLN A 180 -55.80 -10.30 -2.66
N GLU A 181 -56.91 -10.94 -2.37
CA GLU A 181 -57.47 -12.03 -3.20
C GLU A 181 -57.84 -11.54 -4.61
N CYS A 182 -58.64 -10.48 -4.71
CA CYS A 182 -59.05 -9.92 -6.01
C CYS A 182 -57.83 -9.38 -6.77
N ARG A 183 -56.84 -8.80 -6.07
CA ARG A 183 -55.60 -8.35 -6.72
C ARG A 183 -54.79 -9.53 -7.28
N PHE A 184 -54.67 -10.60 -6.53
CA PHE A 184 -53.95 -11.80 -6.99
C PHE A 184 -54.68 -12.46 -8.18
N LYS A 185 -56.00 -12.65 -8.09
CA LYS A 185 -56.84 -13.13 -9.20
C LYS A 185 -56.63 -12.27 -10.46
N LYS A 186 -56.60 -10.95 -10.34
CA LYS A 186 -56.34 -10.04 -11.45
C LYS A 186 -54.93 -10.21 -12.02
N CYS A 187 -53.90 -10.40 -11.18
CA CYS A 187 -52.54 -10.70 -11.65
C CYS A 187 -52.49 -11.95 -12.53
N ILE A 188 -53.14 -13.03 -12.08
CA ILE A 188 -53.25 -14.27 -12.89
C ILE A 188 -54.05 -14.05 -14.15
N ALA A 189 -55.22 -13.38 -14.09
CA ALA A 189 -56.10 -13.13 -15.23
C ALA A 189 -55.42 -12.29 -16.32
N VAL A 190 -54.53 -11.36 -16.01
CA VAL A 190 -53.76 -10.57 -16.99
C VAL A 190 -52.53 -11.34 -17.53
N GLY A 191 -52.27 -12.58 -17.06
CA GLY A 191 -51.25 -13.44 -17.58
C GLY A 191 -49.88 -13.40 -16.84
N MET A 192 -49.86 -12.91 -15.61
CA MET A 192 -48.61 -12.98 -14.83
C MET A 192 -48.22 -14.43 -14.53
N ALA A 193 -46.98 -14.81 -14.87
CA ALA A 193 -46.48 -16.17 -14.83
C ALA A 193 -45.83 -16.52 -13.48
N THR A 194 -46.40 -17.51 -12.80
CA THR A 194 -45.92 -17.96 -11.48
C THR A 194 -44.58 -18.71 -11.55
N ASP A 195 -44.35 -19.40 -12.65
CA ASP A 195 -43.12 -20.17 -12.96
C ASP A 195 -41.88 -19.30 -13.08
N LEU A 196 -42.07 -18.01 -13.36
CA LEU A 196 -40.97 -17.02 -13.43
C LEU A 196 -40.55 -16.44 -12.06
N VAL A 197 -41.29 -16.77 -11.00
CA VAL A 197 -40.93 -16.36 -9.65
C VAL A 197 -39.94 -17.35 -9.05
N LEU A 198 -38.66 -17.00 -9.07
CA LEU A 198 -37.60 -17.82 -8.48
C LEU A 198 -37.79 -17.97 -6.96
N ASP A 199 -37.60 -19.19 -6.46
CA ASP A 199 -37.47 -19.42 -5.02
C ASP A 199 -36.22 -18.70 -4.43
N ASP A 200 -36.17 -18.60 -3.12
CA ASP A 200 -35.11 -17.86 -2.44
C ASP A 200 -33.73 -18.51 -2.64
N SER A 201 -33.64 -19.82 -2.74
CA SER A 201 -32.38 -20.53 -2.94
C SER A 201 -31.81 -20.26 -4.32
N LYS A 202 -32.62 -20.38 -5.37
CA LYS A 202 -32.21 -20.06 -6.76
C LYS A 202 -31.87 -18.59 -6.92
N ARG A 203 -32.57 -17.70 -6.22
CA ARG A 203 -32.26 -16.26 -6.21
C ARG A 203 -30.92 -15.95 -5.59
N LEU A 204 -30.61 -16.58 -4.44
CA LEU A 204 -29.31 -16.43 -3.77
C LEU A 204 -28.19 -17.00 -4.63
N ALA A 205 -28.36 -18.19 -5.20
CA ALA A 205 -27.38 -18.79 -6.12
C ALA A 205 -27.08 -17.87 -7.31
N LYS A 206 -28.14 -17.31 -7.93
CA LYS A 206 -27.98 -16.36 -9.05
C LYS A 206 -27.23 -15.09 -8.63
N ARG A 207 -27.51 -14.54 -7.43
CA ARG A 207 -26.78 -13.37 -6.92
C ARG A 207 -25.31 -13.69 -6.70
N LYS A 208 -25.01 -14.84 -6.09
CA LYS A 208 -23.64 -15.30 -5.86
C LYS A 208 -22.87 -15.42 -7.18
N LEU A 209 -23.47 -16.06 -8.18
CA LEU A 209 -22.85 -16.20 -9.49
C LEU A 209 -22.61 -14.84 -10.18
N ILE A 210 -23.53 -13.88 -10.05
CA ILE A 210 -23.35 -12.53 -10.60
C ILE A 210 -22.17 -11.82 -9.92
N GLU A 211 -22.06 -11.93 -8.59
CA GLU A 211 -20.98 -11.31 -7.84
C GLU A 211 -19.63 -11.95 -8.16
N GLU A 212 -19.57 -13.27 -8.24
CA GLU A 212 -18.37 -14.02 -8.66
C GLU A 212 -17.92 -13.61 -10.07
N ASN A 213 -18.85 -13.48 -11.01
CA ASN A 213 -18.53 -13.03 -12.37
C ASN A 213 -18.04 -11.57 -12.39
N ARG A 214 -18.64 -10.71 -11.57
CA ARG A 214 -18.22 -9.32 -11.44
C ARG A 214 -16.81 -9.20 -10.86
N GLU A 215 -16.51 -9.99 -9.85
CA GLU A 215 -15.17 -10.03 -9.27
C GLU A 215 -14.14 -10.61 -10.23
N ARG A 216 -14.52 -11.65 -10.99
CA ARG A 216 -13.64 -12.21 -12.02
C ARG A 216 -13.31 -11.17 -13.08
N ARG A 217 -14.31 -10.47 -13.65
CA ARG A 217 -14.07 -9.38 -14.61
C ARG A 217 -13.18 -8.29 -14.04
N ARG A 218 -13.43 -7.87 -12.83
CA ARG A 218 -12.58 -6.85 -12.16
C ARG A 218 -11.14 -7.33 -12.01
N ARG A 219 -10.92 -8.61 -11.70
CA ARG A 219 -9.57 -9.21 -11.65
C ARG A 219 -8.92 -9.26 -13.02
N GLU A 220 -9.65 -9.67 -14.03
CA GLU A 220 -9.19 -9.73 -15.42
C GLU A 220 -8.83 -8.33 -15.96
N GLU A 221 -9.68 -7.33 -15.72
CA GLU A 221 -9.40 -5.93 -16.08
C GLU A 221 -8.17 -5.38 -15.32
N MET A 222 -8.06 -5.69 -14.03
CA MET A 222 -6.90 -5.27 -13.22
C MET A 222 -5.60 -5.95 -13.72
N GLN A 223 -5.65 -7.22 -14.08
CA GLN A 223 -4.51 -7.91 -14.67
C GLN A 223 -4.12 -7.32 -16.02
N LYS A 224 -5.10 -7.07 -16.90
CA LYS A 224 -4.84 -6.48 -18.21
C LYS A 224 -4.18 -5.11 -18.10
N THR A 225 -4.66 -4.23 -17.21
CA THR A 225 -4.05 -2.90 -16.98
C THR A 225 -2.65 -2.98 -16.39
N VAL A 226 -2.30 -4.03 -15.65
CA VAL A 226 -0.95 -4.23 -15.10
C VAL A 226 0.05 -4.64 -16.19
N TRP A 227 -0.38 -5.45 -17.17
CA TRP A 227 0.51 -5.90 -18.26
C TRP A 227 0.76 -4.79 -19.30
N ASP A 228 -0.15 -3.84 -19.46
CA ASP A 228 -0.04 -2.73 -20.41
C ASP A 228 0.68 -1.48 -19.84
N ARG A 229 1.19 -1.54 -18.60
CA ARG A 229 1.91 -0.42 -17.99
C ARG A 229 3.32 -0.29 -18.56
N PRO A 230 3.78 0.93 -18.84
CA PRO A 230 5.12 1.14 -19.38
C PRO A 230 6.19 0.66 -18.38
N GLU A 231 7.19 -0.04 -18.90
CA GLU A 231 8.42 -0.40 -18.19
C GLU A 231 9.51 0.64 -18.48
N PRO A 232 10.62 0.68 -17.72
CA PRO A 232 11.65 1.68 -17.90
C PRO A 232 12.26 1.67 -19.30
N THR A 233 12.47 2.87 -19.87
CA THR A 233 13.27 3.07 -21.07
C THR A 233 14.76 2.81 -20.79
N GLN A 234 15.59 2.77 -21.84
CA GLN A 234 17.03 2.59 -21.65
C GLN A 234 17.66 3.74 -20.86
N GLU A 235 17.21 4.96 -21.08
CA GLU A 235 17.67 6.15 -20.35
C GLU A 235 17.26 6.09 -18.88
N GLU A 236 16.04 5.66 -18.60
CA GLU A 236 15.55 5.46 -17.24
C GLU A 236 16.30 4.31 -16.54
N TRP A 237 16.63 3.23 -17.25
CA TRP A 237 17.46 2.17 -16.69
C TRP A 237 18.85 2.65 -16.28
N GLU A 238 19.45 3.56 -17.07
CA GLU A 238 20.73 4.15 -16.71
C GLU A 238 20.60 5.03 -15.46
N LEU A 239 19.54 5.81 -15.34
CA LEU A 239 19.25 6.61 -14.16
C LEU A 239 19.04 5.73 -12.91
N ILE A 240 18.29 4.63 -13.06
CA ILE A 240 18.07 3.63 -12.00
C ILE A 240 19.40 2.99 -11.58
N ARG A 241 20.27 2.65 -12.53
CA ARG A 241 21.59 2.10 -12.25
C ARG A 241 22.43 3.07 -11.43
N VAL A 242 22.55 4.32 -11.86
CA VAL A 242 23.36 5.34 -11.18
C VAL A 242 22.90 5.56 -9.75
N VAL A 243 21.60 5.71 -9.53
CA VAL A 243 21.07 5.92 -8.16
C VAL A 243 21.20 4.70 -7.27
N THR A 244 21.06 3.50 -7.86
CA THR A 244 21.24 2.24 -7.13
C THR A 244 22.68 2.06 -6.68
N GLU A 245 23.64 2.30 -7.59
CA GLU A 245 25.08 2.26 -7.27
C GLU A 245 25.44 3.29 -6.19
N ALA A 246 24.91 4.50 -6.27
CA ALA A 246 25.09 5.53 -5.25
C ALA A 246 24.57 5.07 -3.86
N HIS A 247 23.41 4.45 -3.83
CA HIS A 247 22.84 3.88 -2.61
C HIS A 247 23.72 2.74 -2.07
N MET A 248 24.06 1.77 -2.90
CA MET A 248 24.87 0.62 -2.49
C MET A 248 26.24 1.02 -1.95
N ALA A 249 26.89 2.00 -2.59
CA ALA A 249 28.19 2.52 -2.15
C ALA A 249 28.14 3.25 -0.80
N THR A 250 26.99 3.74 -0.39
CA THR A 250 26.79 4.54 0.84
C THR A 250 25.88 3.85 1.86
N ASN A 251 25.44 2.64 1.59
CA ASN A 251 24.61 1.84 2.48
C ASN A 251 25.47 1.04 3.44
N ALA A 252 25.52 1.43 4.71
CA ALA A 252 26.37 0.82 5.71
C ALA A 252 26.13 -0.69 5.86
N GLN A 253 27.19 -1.49 5.82
CA GLN A 253 27.21 -2.95 5.94
C GLN A 253 26.44 -3.69 4.81
N GLY A 254 25.87 -3.00 3.85
CA GLY A 254 25.16 -3.59 2.71
C GLY A 254 24.15 -4.67 3.11
N ASN A 255 24.14 -5.79 2.40
CA ASN A 255 23.23 -6.91 2.67
C ASN A 255 23.60 -7.77 3.90
N HIS A 256 24.78 -7.53 4.50
CA HIS A 256 25.28 -8.29 5.65
C HIS A 256 24.94 -7.65 6.99
N TRP A 257 24.13 -6.61 7.02
CA TRP A 257 23.80 -5.87 8.23
C TRP A 257 23.15 -6.75 9.32
N LYS A 258 22.31 -7.71 8.97
CA LYS A 258 21.67 -8.63 9.95
C LYS A 258 22.68 -9.46 10.72
N GLN A 259 23.78 -9.84 10.08
CA GLN A 259 24.84 -10.67 10.67
C GLN A 259 25.84 -9.85 11.48
N LYS A 260 26.01 -8.57 11.13
CA LYS A 260 27.00 -7.68 11.75
C LYS A 260 26.42 -6.80 12.86
N ARG A 261 25.10 -6.69 12.95
CA ARG A 261 24.45 -5.87 13.98
C ARG A 261 24.73 -6.41 15.38
N LYS A 262 24.83 -5.48 16.33
CA LYS A 262 24.87 -5.76 17.76
C LYS A 262 23.68 -5.09 18.42
N PHE A 263 22.99 -5.81 19.30
CA PHE A 263 21.88 -5.26 20.05
C PHE A 263 22.41 -4.28 21.08
N LEU A 264 21.79 -3.11 21.18
CA LEU A 264 22.05 -2.18 22.27
C LEU A 264 21.69 -2.88 23.60
N PRO A 265 22.56 -2.87 24.63
CA PRO A 265 22.27 -3.51 25.91
C PRO A 265 20.92 -3.07 26.48
N GLU A 266 20.17 -4.01 27.05
CA GLU A 266 18.79 -3.77 27.52
C GLU A 266 18.69 -2.75 28.65
N ASP A 267 19.75 -2.55 29.43
CA ASP A 267 19.85 -1.56 30.50
C ASP A 267 20.01 -0.12 29.98
N ILE A 268 20.43 0.05 28.72
CA ILE A 268 20.58 1.35 28.07
C ILE A 268 19.24 1.75 27.44
N GLY A 269 18.71 2.90 27.85
CA GLY A 269 17.45 3.43 27.29
C GLY A 269 16.18 2.69 27.72
N SER A 270 16.28 1.75 28.66
CA SER A 270 15.13 0.96 29.12
C SER A 270 14.50 1.46 30.41
N ALA A 271 15.14 2.44 31.09
CA ALA A 271 14.61 2.94 32.35
C ALA A 271 13.20 3.52 32.18
N PRO A 272 12.15 2.91 32.77
CA PRO A 272 10.87 3.56 32.85
C PRO A 272 11.09 4.85 33.68
N ILE A 273 10.83 6.00 33.07
CA ILE A 273 10.84 7.28 33.77
C ILE A 273 9.60 7.31 34.65
N VAL A 274 9.65 6.62 35.77
CA VAL A 274 8.58 6.49 36.77
C VAL A 274 8.50 7.78 37.57
N ASN A 275 8.72 8.89 37.25
CA ASN A 275 8.46 10.19 37.88
C ASN A 275 9.16 11.35 37.15
N ALA A 276 9.06 11.38 35.81
CA ALA A 276 9.39 12.62 35.14
C ALA A 276 8.19 13.57 35.22
N PRO A 277 8.32 14.77 35.78
CA PRO A 277 7.33 15.82 35.50
C PRO A 277 7.24 16.01 33.98
N GLU A 278 6.09 16.42 33.50
CA GLU A 278 5.78 16.64 32.08
C GLU A 278 6.96 17.30 31.34
N GLY A 279 7.66 16.48 30.52
CA GLY A 279 8.92 16.81 29.87
C GLY A 279 9.81 15.58 29.94
N SER A 280 9.71 14.68 28.96
CA SER A 280 10.43 13.41 28.96
C SER A 280 11.93 13.65 29.09
N LYS A 281 12.53 13.25 30.21
CA LYS A 281 13.99 13.27 30.39
C LYS A 281 14.59 12.26 29.41
N VAL A 282 15.57 12.72 28.65
CA VAL A 282 16.36 11.88 27.74
C VAL A 282 17.31 11.02 28.59
N ASP A 283 17.38 9.72 28.25
CA ASP A 283 18.42 8.83 28.75
C ASP A 283 19.76 9.25 28.13
N ILE A 284 20.64 9.83 28.95
CA ILE A 284 21.90 10.45 28.49
C ILE A 284 22.86 9.40 27.93
N GLU A 285 22.86 8.19 28.47
CA GLU A 285 23.72 7.12 27.95
C GLU A 285 23.26 6.66 26.56
N ALA A 286 21.96 6.43 26.38
CA ALA A 286 21.39 6.11 25.07
C ALA A 286 21.62 7.25 24.07
N PHE A 287 21.39 8.49 24.48
CA PHE A 287 21.64 9.66 23.64
C PHE A 287 23.11 9.73 23.21
N SER A 288 24.05 9.51 24.13
CA SER A 288 25.48 9.46 23.82
C SER A 288 25.84 8.37 22.81
N GLN A 289 25.23 7.20 22.90
CA GLN A 289 25.42 6.13 21.91
C GLN A 289 24.92 6.55 20.53
N PHE A 290 23.75 7.22 20.45
CA PHE A 290 23.19 7.66 19.17
C PHE A 290 23.98 8.81 18.54
N THR A 291 24.47 9.75 19.32
CA THR A 291 25.27 10.85 18.80
C THR A 291 26.62 10.40 18.25
N LYS A 292 27.21 9.32 18.79
CA LYS A 292 28.46 8.73 18.26
C LYS A 292 28.30 8.18 16.83
N ILE A 293 27.10 7.72 16.45
CA ILE A 293 26.84 7.11 15.15
C ILE A 293 26.16 8.06 14.16
N ILE A 294 25.73 9.25 14.60
CA ILE A 294 24.98 10.19 13.77
C ILE A 294 25.86 10.83 12.68
N THR A 295 27.08 11.23 13.03
CA THR A 295 28.01 11.85 12.08
C THR A 295 28.29 10.96 10.87
N PRO A 296 28.69 9.69 11.00
CA PRO A 296 28.87 8.82 9.85
C PRO A 296 27.56 8.57 9.09
N ALA A 297 26.39 8.60 9.76
CA ALA A 297 25.11 8.48 9.08
C ALA A 297 24.81 9.69 8.18
N ILE A 298 25.02 10.89 8.69
CA ILE A 298 24.87 12.13 7.92
C ILE A 298 25.84 12.15 6.74
N THR A 299 27.10 11.83 6.98
CA THR A 299 28.14 11.76 5.94
C THR A 299 27.73 10.83 4.80
N ARG A 300 27.15 9.68 5.09
CA ARG A 300 26.68 8.75 4.04
C ARG A 300 25.52 9.31 3.22
N VAL A 301 24.65 10.13 3.79
CA VAL A 301 23.60 10.83 3.03
C VAL A 301 24.22 11.87 2.09
N VAL A 302 25.19 12.63 2.56
CA VAL A 302 25.94 13.59 1.73
C VAL A 302 26.67 12.88 0.59
N ASP A 303 27.35 11.75 0.88
CA ASP A 303 28.05 10.95 -0.12
C ASP A 303 27.09 10.37 -1.18
N PHE A 304 25.92 9.94 -0.76
CA PHE A 304 24.86 9.52 -1.70
C PHE A 304 24.50 10.64 -2.67
N ALA A 305 24.20 11.83 -2.18
CA ALA A 305 23.83 12.97 -2.99
C ALA A 305 24.96 13.38 -3.96
N LYS A 306 26.21 13.38 -3.50
CA LYS A 306 27.40 13.68 -4.31
C LYS A 306 27.65 12.70 -5.46
N LYS A 307 27.12 11.50 -5.39
CA LYS A 307 27.19 10.51 -6.48
C LYS A 307 26.14 10.70 -7.57
N LEU A 308 25.20 11.64 -7.37
CA LEU A 308 24.18 11.97 -8.36
C LEU A 308 24.64 13.20 -9.16
N PRO A 309 24.97 13.06 -10.48
CA PRO A 309 25.51 14.16 -11.29
C PRO A 309 24.61 15.40 -11.28
N MET A 310 23.29 15.21 -11.42
CA MET A 310 22.32 16.30 -11.45
C MET A 310 22.27 17.10 -10.15
N PHE A 311 22.51 16.47 -9.00
CA PHE A 311 22.62 17.14 -7.72
C PHE A 311 23.89 17.99 -7.64
N CYS A 312 25.03 17.46 -8.09
CA CYS A 312 26.30 18.17 -8.08
C CYS A 312 26.32 19.41 -8.97
N GLU A 313 25.46 19.45 -9.97
CA GLU A 313 25.33 20.59 -10.88
C GLU A 313 24.46 21.73 -10.33
N LEU A 314 23.75 21.51 -9.21
CA LEU A 314 22.97 22.56 -8.55
C LEU A 314 23.89 23.60 -7.88
N PRO A 315 23.41 24.85 -7.70
CA PRO A 315 24.08 25.82 -6.85
C PRO A 315 24.38 25.26 -5.46
N CYS A 316 25.53 25.62 -4.90
CA CYS A 316 25.95 25.13 -3.59
C CYS A 316 24.92 25.40 -2.48
N GLU A 317 24.32 26.58 -2.49
CA GLU A 317 23.28 27.00 -1.55
C GLU A 317 22.07 26.06 -1.62
N ASP A 318 21.63 25.70 -2.82
CA ASP A 318 20.52 24.77 -3.01
C ASP A 318 20.89 23.34 -2.55
N GLN A 319 22.14 22.90 -2.80
CA GLN A 319 22.61 21.61 -2.33
C GLN A 319 22.57 21.53 -0.80
N ILE A 320 22.98 22.57 -0.09
CA ILE A 320 22.95 22.64 1.37
C ILE A 320 21.50 22.56 1.88
N ILE A 321 20.60 23.35 1.30
CA ILE A 321 19.19 23.37 1.70
C ILE A 321 18.55 22.00 1.50
N LEU A 322 18.80 21.35 0.35
CA LEU A 322 18.28 20.01 0.06
C LEU A 322 18.82 18.97 1.04
N LEU A 323 20.11 19.01 1.35
CA LEU A 323 20.73 18.08 2.30
C LEU A 323 20.21 18.27 3.72
N LYS A 324 20.13 19.51 4.20
CA LYS A 324 19.55 19.79 5.53
C LYS A 324 18.11 19.29 5.63
N GLY A 325 17.30 19.54 4.62
CA GLY A 325 15.90 19.13 4.58
C GLY A 325 15.67 17.61 4.50
N CYS A 326 16.50 16.89 3.76
CA CYS A 326 16.26 15.45 3.52
C CYS A 326 16.99 14.53 4.50
N CYS A 327 17.97 15.02 5.25
CA CYS A 327 18.90 14.18 5.99
C CYS A 327 18.20 13.25 6.99
N MET A 328 17.31 13.78 7.83
CA MET A 328 16.54 12.96 8.77
C MET A 328 15.57 12.00 8.07
N GLU A 329 14.98 12.43 6.97
CA GLU A 329 14.05 11.63 6.19
C GLU A 329 14.75 10.40 5.59
N ILE A 330 15.91 10.59 4.97
CA ILE A 330 16.70 9.50 4.37
C ILE A 330 17.28 8.56 5.44
N MET A 331 17.81 9.09 6.53
CA MET A 331 18.30 8.28 7.65
C MET A 331 17.19 7.44 8.25
N SER A 332 16.00 8.00 8.43
CA SER A 332 14.82 7.30 8.92
C SER A 332 14.35 6.21 7.96
N LEU A 333 14.36 6.46 6.65
CA LEU A 333 14.05 5.46 5.65
C LEU A 333 15.04 4.29 5.69
N ARG A 334 16.34 4.58 5.75
CA ARG A 334 17.40 3.56 5.85
C ARG A 334 17.28 2.69 7.11
N ALA A 335 16.88 3.29 8.22
CA ALA A 335 16.58 2.54 9.43
C ALA A 335 15.29 1.73 9.31
N ALA A 336 14.23 2.31 8.79
CA ALA A 336 12.92 1.67 8.67
C ALA A 336 12.92 0.43 7.75
N VAL A 337 13.68 0.44 6.64
CA VAL A 337 13.82 -0.73 5.77
C VAL A 337 14.60 -1.88 6.41
N ARG A 338 15.29 -1.62 7.51
CA ARG A 338 16.00 -2.58 8.33
C ARG A 338 15.26 -2.96 9.61
N TYR A 339 13.94 -2.78 9.63
CA TYR A 339 13.09 -3.30 10.69
C TYR A 339 13.05 -4.81 10.66
N ASP A 340 13.28 -5.42 11.82
CA ASP A 340 13.20 -6.87 12.00
C ASP A 340 11.99 -7.23 12.86
N PRO A 341 10.98 -7.92 12.29
CA PRO A 341 9.76 -8.29 13.03
C PRO A 341 10.00 -9.30 14.15
N GLU A 342 11.05 -10.12 14.04
CA GLU A 342 11.33 -11.16 15.05
C GLU A 342 11.86 -10.57 16.35
N SER A 343 12.76 -9.60 16.25
CA SER A 343 13.34 -8.91 17.41
C SER A 343 12.66 -7.58 17.74
N GLU A 344 11.71 -7.14 16.89
CA GLU A 344 11.05 -5.83 16.99
C GLU A 344 12.05 -4.65 17.11
N THR A 345 13.14 -4.72 16.36
CA THR A 345 14.23 -3.72 16.37
C THR A 345 14.42 -3.07 15.01
N LEU A 346 14.95 -1.85 15.04
CA LEU A 346 15.58 -1.19 13.89
C LEU A 346 17.10 -1.36 13.98
N THR A 347 17.77 -1.42 12.82
CA THR A 347 19.24 -1.42 12.79
C THR A 347 19.75 -0.08 12.26
N LEU A 348 20.48 0.65 13.12
CA LEU A 348 21.09 1.93 12.79
C LEU A 348 22.50 1.69 12.26
N ASN A 349 22.85 2.35 11.16
CA ASN A 349 24.17 2.22 10.49
C ASN A 349 24.61 0.78 10.17
N GLY A 350 23.67 -0.14 10.09
CA GLY A 350 23.99 -1.56 9.90
C GLY A 350 24.68 -2.24 11.07
N GLU A 351 24.80 -1.57 12.21
CA GLU A 351 25.61 -2.02 13.35
C GLU A 351 24.82 -2.12 14.66
N MET A 352 23.95 -1.16 14.94
CA MET A 352 23.25 -1.03 16.21
C MET A 352 21.78 -1.38 16.08
N ALA A 353 21.36 -2.51 16.63
CA ALA A 353 19.96 -2.88 16.74
C ALA A 353 19.35 -2.28 18.01
N VAL A 354 18.27 -1.51 17.84
CA VAL A 354 17.62 -0.78 18.94
C VAL A 354 16.13 -1.08 18.97
N THR A 355 15.55 -1.13 20.17
CA THR A 355 14.12 -1.23 20.38
C THR A 355 13.44 0.13 20.26
N ARG A 356 12.13 0.13 20.08
CA ARG A 356 11.29 1.34 20.07
C ARG A 356 11.51 2.18 21.33
N GLY A 357 11.52 1.54 22.49
CA GLY A 357 11.73 2.22 23.77
C GLY A 357 13.13 2.83 23.90
N GLN A 358 14.18 2.13 23.50
CA GLN A 358 15.56 2.63 23.53
C GLN A 358 15.71 3.88 22.65
N LEU A 359 15.18 3.86 21.44
CA LEU A 359 15.25 4.99 20.53
C LEU A 359 14.40 6.18 21.05
N LYS A 360 13.25 5.90 21.64
CA LYS A 360 12.36 6.90 22.24
C LYS A 360 13.01 7.59 23.41
N ASN A 361 13.55 6.82 24.36
CA ASN A 361 14.19 7.33 25.56
C ASN A 361 15.56 7.96 25.28
N GLY A 362 16.19 7.58 24.17
CA GLY A 362 17.46 8.12 23.71
C GLY A 362 17.39 9.49 23.04
N GLY A 363 16.26 10.18 23.11
CA GLY A 363 16.11 11.56 22.66
C GLY A 363 15.07 11.78 21.57
N LEU A 364 14.73 10.77 20.77
CA LEU A 364 13.79 10.93 19.65
C LEU A 364 12.31 11.04 20.06
N GLY A 365 11.94 10.57 21.26
CA GLY A 365 10.57 10.68 21.74
C GLY A 365 9.55 10.04 20.77
N VAL A 366 8.54 10.79 20.42
CA VAL A 366 7.46 10.32 19.50
C VAL A 366 7.95 10.03 18.07
N VAL A 367 9.10 10.58 17.66
CA VAL A 367 9.70 10.29 16.35
C VAL A 367 10.07 8.81 16.24
N SER A 368 10.50 8.20 17.34
CA SER A 368 10.77 6.76 17.40
C SER A 368 9.54 5.93 16.98
N ASP A 369 8.37 6.25 17.52
CA ASP A 369 7.14 5.54 17.16
C ASP A 369 6.84 5.65 15.67
N ALA A 370 7.00 6.84 15.10
CA ALA A 370 6.76 7.07 13.67
C ALA A 370 7.74 6.27 12.78
N ILE A 371 9.01 6.18 13.14
CA ILE A 371 10.00 5.41 12.38
C ILE A 371 9.73 3.91 12.48
N PHE A 372 9.37 3.38 13.65
CA PHE A 372 9.02 1.97 13.83
C PHE A 372 7.74 1.61 13.09
N ASP A 373 6.71 2.44 13.13
CA ASP A 373 5.47 2.23 12.39
C ASP A 373 5.70 2.23 10.87
N LEU A 374 6.59 3.11 10.39
CA LEU A 374 7.05 3.09 9.00
C LEU A 374 7.77 1.79 8.67
N GLY A 375 8.65 1.31 9.53
CA GLY A 375 9.38 0.03 9.36
C GLY A 375 8.43 -1.16 9.27
N VAL A 376 7.45 -1.26 10.15
CA VAL A 376 6.40 -2.28 10.12
C VAL A 376 5.62 -2.21 8.79
N SER A 377 5.23 -1.01 8.37
CA SER A 377 4.51 -0.81 7.11
C SER A 377 5.34 -1.20 5.89
N LEU A 378 6.63 -0.81 5.83
CA LEU A 378 7.52 -1.11 4.72
C LEU A 378 7.89 -2.59 4.63
N SER A 379 7.83 -3.35 5.71
CA SER A 379 8.08 -4.80 5.71
C SER A 379 7.18 -5.55 4.73
N SER A 380 5.93 -5.12 4.58
CA SER A 380 4.98 -5.71 3.63
C SER A 380 5.20 -5.30 2.18
N PHE A 381 6.01 -4.26 1.92
CA PHE A 381 6.26 -3.74 0.59
C PHE A 381 7.36 -4.51 -0.14
N ASN A 382 8.24 -5.17 0.60
CA ASN A 382 9.35 -5.94 0.07
C ASN A 382 10.18 -5.16 -0.97
N LEU A 383 10.60 -3.96 -0.58
CA LEU A 383 11.39 -3.06 -1.44
C LEU A 383 12.79 -3.66 -1.69
N ASP A 384 13.26 -3.55 -2.93
CA ASP A 384 14.65 -3.83 -3.26
C ASP A 384 15.54 -2.57 -3.12
N ASP A 385 16.84 -2.75 -3.32
CA ASP A 385 17.80 -1.65 -3.17
C ASP A 385 17.57 -0.52 -4.18
N SER A 386 17.10 -0.83 -5.38
CA SER A 386 16.79 0.16 -6.41
C SER A 386 15.56 0.99 -6.02
N GLU A 387 14.54 0.37 -5.47
CA GLU A 387 13.34 1.07 -4.97
C GLU A 387 13.68 1.99 -3.80
N VAL A 388 14.52 1.53 -2.87
CA VAL A 388 15.00 2.36 -1.77
C VAL A 388 15.86 3.52 -2.28
N ALA A 389 16.75 3.27 -3.22
CA ALA A 389 17.60 4.29 -3.84
C ALA A 389 16.80 5.36 -4.56
N LEU A 390 15.81 4.95 -5.35
CA LEU A 390 14.91 5.86 -6.07
C LEU A 390 14.07 6.71 -5.10
N LEU A 391 13.58 6.10 -4.04
CA LEU A 391 12.84 6.83 -3.00
C LEU A 391 13.72 7.89 -2.32
N GLN A 392 14.99 7.58 -2.04
CA GLN A 392 15.95 8.55 -1.51
C GLN A 392 16.19 9.72 -2.48
N ALA A 393 16.31 9.45 -3.77
CA ALA A 393 16.50 10.50 -4.77
C ALA A 393 15.28 11.43 -4.86
N VAL A 394 14.08 10.90 -4.82
CA VAL A 394 12.83 11.69 -4.81
C VAL A 394 12.76 12.57 -3.55
N ILE A 395 13.15 12.05 -2.39
CA ILE A 395 13.20 12.81 -1.14
C ILE A 395 14.25 13.92 -1.20
N LEU A 396 15.44 13.61 -1.69
CA LEU A 396 16.55 14.56 -1.81
C LEU A 396 16.17 15.75 -2.70
N LEU A 397 15.55 15.49 -3.84
CA LEU A 397 15.20 16.50 -4.87
C LEU A 397 13.81 17.11 -4.63
N SER A 398 13.50 17.46 -3.40
CA SER A 398 12.24 18.11 -3.04
C SER A 398 12.29 19.60 -3.34
N SER A 399 11.63 20.02 -4.42
CA SER A 399 11.62 21.41 -4.91
C SER A 399 10.89 22.42 -4.03
N ASP A 400 10.15 21.94 -3.03
CA ASP A 400 9.36 22.74 -2.09
C ASP A 400 10.10 23.10 -0.79
N ARG A 401 11.41 22.85 -0.70
CA ARG A 401 12.21 23.29 0.46
C ARG A 401 12.33 24.82 0.44
N PRO A 402 12.12 25.46 1.61
CA PRO A 402 12.23 26.93 1.70
C PRO A 402 13.63 27.44 1.35
N GLY A 403 13.71 28.53 0.61
CA GLY A 403 14.97 29.20 0.30
C GLY A 403 15.68 28.71 -0.97
N LEU A 404 15.17 27.71 -1.67
CA LEU A 404 15.74 27.24 -2.92
C LEU A 404 15.68 28.31 -4.02
N THR A 405 16.75 28.40 -4.83
CA THR A 405 16.88 29.32 -5.95
C THR A 405 16.57 28.68 -7.30
N SER A 406 16.88 27.40 -7.47
CA SER A 406 16.72 26.65 -8.73
C SER A 406 15.53 25.70 -8.72
N VAL A 407 14.37 26.16 -8.22
CA VAL A 407 13.16 25.35 -7.99
C VAL A 407 12.76 24.56 -9.22
N GLU A 408 12.61 25.20 -10.38
CA GLU A 408 12.18 24.55 -11.64
C GLU A 408 13.16 23.46 -12.12
N ARG A 409 14.46 23.67 -11.89
CA ARG A 409 15.49 22.68 -12.26
C ARG A 409 15.41 21.45 -11.33
N ILE A 410 15.25 21.67 -10.05
CA ILE A 410 15.11 20.61 -9.06
C ILE A 410 13.84 19.79 -9.31
N GLU A 411 12.74 20.49 -9.61
CA GLU A 411 11.45 19.85 -9.94
C GLU A 411 11.57 18.93 -11.16
N ARG A 412 12.18 19.41 -12.23
CA ARG A 412 12.42 18.57 -13.43
C ARG A 412 13.27 17.34 -13.14
N CYS A 413 14.34 17.49 -12.35
CA CYS A 413 15.16 16.35 -11.94
C CYS A 413 14.35 15.35 -11.09
N GLN A 414 13.52 15.84 -10.18
CA GLN A 414 12.65 14.98 -9.38
C GLN A 414 11.62 14.25 -10.25
N GLU A 415 11.03 14.93 -11.23
CA GLU A 415 10.07 14.32 -12.18
C GLU A 415 10.70 13.19 -12.98
N GLU A 416 11.96 13.33 -13.43
CA GLU A 416 12.69 12.26 -14.12
C GLU A 416 12.85 11.03 -13.23
N PHE A 417 13.20 11.21 -11.95
CA PHE A 417 13.28 10.11 -10.99
C PHE A 417 11.91 9.51 -10.68
N LEU A 418 10.88 10.32 -10.53
CA LEU A 418 9.52 9.84 -10.29
C LEU A 418 9.01 8.99 -11.45
N LEU A 419 9.25 9.41 -12.70
CA LEU A 419 8.84 8.67 -13.88
C LEU A 419 9.60 7.34 -13.99
N ALA A 420 10.93 7.36 -13.86
CA ALA A 420 11.75 6.16 -13.85
C ALA A 420 11.35 5.20 -12.72
N PHE A 421 11.00 5.74 -11.56
CA PHE A 421 10.56 4.96 -10.41
C PHE A 421 9.20 4.30 -10.65
N GLU A 422 8.21 5.02 -11.18
CA GLU A 422 6.92 4.43 -11.54
C GLU A 422 7.07 3.29 -12.55
N HIS A 423 7.88 3.48 -13.59
CA HIS A 423 8.15 2.45 -14.59
C HIS A 423 8.90 1.25 -13.98
N TYR A 424 9.82 1.49 -13.06
CA TYR A 424 10.50 0.42 -12.33
C TYR A 424 9.53 -0.37 -11.44
N ILE A 425 8.60 0.27 -10.74
CA ILE A 425 7.53 -0.38 -9.99
C ILE A 425 6.66 -1.25 -10.91
N ASN A 426 6.35 -0.77 -12.12
CA ASN A 426 5.62 -1.55 -13.12
C ASN A 426 6.41 -2.81 -13.55
N TYR A 427 7.73 -2.66 -13.75
CA TYR A 427 8.63 -3.78 -14.06
C TYR A 427 8.69 -4.81 -12.93
N ARG A 428 8.73 -4.38 -11.68
CA ARG A 428 8.78 -5.25 -10.49
C ARG A 428 7.52 -6.07 -10.27
N LYS A 429 6.38 -5.67 -10.81
CA LYS A 429 5.09 -6.38 -10.76
C LYS A 429 4.65 -6.76 -9.35
N HIS A 430 4.72 -5.80 -8.44
CA HIS A 430 4.27 -5.99 -7.06
C HIS A 430 2.83 -6.49 -6.98
N LYS A 431 2.56 -7.46 -6.09
CA LYS A 431 1.24 -8.06 -5.91
C LYS A 431 0.26 -7.20 -5.12
N VAL A 432 0.73 -6.12 -4.51
CA VAL A 432 -0.07 -5.21 -3.71
C VAL A 432 -0.88 -4.28 -4.62
N ALA A 433 -2.19 -4.26 -4.43
CA ALA A 433 -3.04 -3.34 -5.18
C ALA A 433 -2.70 -1.88 -4.86
N HIS A 434 -2.65 -1.05 -5.90
CA HIS A 434 -2.30 0.38 -5.80
C HIS A 434 -0.93 0.62 -5.12
N PHE A 435 0.05 -0.20 -5.47
CA PHE A 435 1.37 -0.16 -4.84
C PHE A 435 2.05 1.20 -4.98
N TRP A 436 2.09 1.75 -6.21
CA TRP A 436 2.71 3.05 -6.48
C TRP A 436 2.16 4.20 -5.62
N PRO A 437 0.85 4.48 -5.60
CA PRO A 437 0.34 5.53 -4.72
C PRO A 437 0.54 5.26 -3.23
N LYS A 438 0.51 3.99 -2.79
CA LYS A 438 0.83 3.64 -1.39
C LYS A 438 2.27 3.93 -1.04
N LEU A 439 3.20 3.69 -1.97
CA LEU A 439 4.60 4.00 -1.80
C LEU A 439 4.85 5.51 -1.73
N LEU A 440 4.21 6.29 -2.60
CA LEU A 440 4.28 7.75 -2.56
C LEU A 440 3.76 8.34 -1.24
N MET A 441 2.75 7.73 -0.63
CA MET A 441 2.29 8.13 0.70
C MET A 441 3.37 7.97 1.79
N LYS A 442 4.35 7.08 1.59
CA LYS A 442 5.48 6.92 2.52
C LYS A 442 6.44 8.11 2.49
N VAL A 443 6.50 8.84 1.39
CA VAL A 443 7.22 10.12 1.32
C VAL A 443 6.60 11.13 2.29
N THR A 444 5.27 11.17 2.38
CA THR A 444 4.55 12.01 3.35
C THR A 444 4.84 11.59 4.79
N ASP A 445 4.86 10.29 5.08
CA ASP A 445 5.22 9.77 6.40
C ASP A 445 6.64 10.22 6.79
N LEU A 446 7.59 10.15 5.86
CA LEU A 446 8.97 10.59 6.07
C LEU A 446 9.08 12.10 6.27
N ARG A 447 8.29 12.91 5.55
CA ARG A 447 8.18 14.35 5.80
C ARG A 447 7.71 14.68 7.20
N MET A 448 6.69 13.98 7.67
CA MET A 448 6.21 14.11 9.05
C MET A 448 7.30 13.78 10.05
N ILE A 449 8.07 12.72 9.82
CA ILE A 449 9.21 12.35 10.69
C ILE A 449 10.24 13.49 10.74
N GLY A 450 10.62 14.06 9.60
CA GLY A 450 11.54 15.19 9.53
C GLY A 450 11.04 16.41 10.30
N ALA A 451 9.78 16.79 10.12
CA ALA A 451 9.17 17.92 10.82
C ALA A 451 9.07 17.70 12.33
N CYS A 452 8.65 16.49 12.74
CA CYS A 452 8.62 16.13 14.17
C CYS A 452 10.01 16.12 14.79
N HIS A 453 11.04 15.65 14.05
CA HIS A 453 12.43 15.67 14.51
C HIS A 453 12.93 17.10 14.72
N ALA A 454 12.66 18.02 13.81
CA ALA A 454 13.06 19.43 13.97
C ALA A 454 12.51 20.02 15.27
N SER A 455 11.23 19.78 15.58
CA SER A 455 10.65 20.18 16.87
C SER A 455 11.31 19.47 18.06
N ARG A 456 11.57 18.16 17.94
CA ARG A 456 12.19 17.36 19.02
C ARG A 456 13.65 17.75 19.26
N PHE A 457 14.37 18.16 18.21
CA PHE A 457 15.75 18.62 18.32
C PHE A 457 15.88 19.83 19.26
N LEU A 458 14.94 20.78 19.21
CA LEU A 458 14.93 21.93 20.14
C LEU A 458 14.83 21.48 21.62
N HIS A 459 14.01 20.45 21.88
CA HIS A 459 13.93 19.88 23.25
C HIS A 459 15.22 19.17 23.65
N MET A 460 15.82 18.39 22.72
CA MET A 460 17.12 17.73 23.01
C MET A 460 18.21 18.72 23.37
N LYS A 461 18.26 19.89 22.73
CA LYS A 461 19.24 20.95 23.05
C LYS A 461 19.09 21.50 24.46
N VAL A 462 17.88 21.46 25.01
CA VAL A 462 17.61 21.90 26.41
C VAL A 462 17.86 20.76 27.39
N GLU A 463 17.51 19.54 27.04
CA GLU A 463 17.54 18.38 27.94
C GLU A 463 18.91 17.68 28.03
N CYS A 464 19.75 17.81 26.99
CA CYS A 464 21.02 17.10 26.87
C CYS A 464 22.23 18.04 27.00
N PRO A 465 23.38 17.55 27.57
CA PRO A 465 24.62 18.30 27.59
C PRO A 465 25.09 18.70 26.20
N THR A 466 25.49 19.97 26.04
CA THR A 466 25.92 20.54 24.76
C THR A 466 27.13 19.79 24.16
N GLU A 467 27.99 19.28 25.02
CA GLU A 467 29.20 18.54 24.64
C GLU A 467 28.92 17.23 23.93
N LEU A 468 27.72 16.68 24.07
CA LEU A 468 27.30 15.44 23.39
C LEU A 468 26.84 15.63 21.94
N PHE A 469 26.63 16.88 21.53
CA PHE A 469 26.21 17.18 20.17
C PHE A 469 27.41 17.27 19.22
N PRO A 470 27.54 16.34 18.25
CA PRO A 470 28.58 16.46 17.23
C PRO A 470 28.42 17.73 16.37
N PRO A 471 29.51 18.37 15.94
CA PRO A 471 29.43 19.60 15.15
C PRO A 471 28.58 19.44 13.85
N LEU A 472 28.74 18.36 13.14
CA LEU A 472 27.95 18.10 11.91
C LEU A 472 26.47 17.91 12.21
N PHE A 473 26.13 17.35 13.35
CA PHE A 473 24.73 17.21 13.77
C PHE A 473 24.10 18.58 14.04
N LEU A 474 24.81 19.46 14.70
CA LEU A 474 24.39 20.86 14.91
C LEU A 474 24.24 21.58 13.56
N GLU A 475 25.26 21.48 12.70
CA GLU A 475 25.27 22.15 11.38
C GLU A 475 24.05 21.78 10.52
N VAL A 476 23.65 20.50 10.55
CA VAL A 476 22.53 20.01 9.73
C VAL A 476 21.17 20.38 10.32
N PHE A 477 21.01 20.35 11.64
CA PHE A 477 19.70 20.48 12.29
C PHE A 477 19.48 21.79 13.06
N GLU A 478 20.50 22.62 13.19
CA GLU A 478 20.39 23.97 13.71
C GLU A 478 20.11 24.95 12.57
N ASP A 479 19.06 25.78 12.73
CA ASP A 479 18.69 26.83 11.76
C ASP A 479 19.64 28.03 11.80
#